data_7db05aee67d5e3baa3180e08c7733898
#
_entry.id   7db05aee67d5e3baa3180e08c7733898
#
_cell.length_a   1.000
_cell.length_b   1.000
_cell.length_c   1.000
_cell.angle_alpha   90.00
_cell.angle_beta   90.00
_cell.angle_gamma   90.00
#
_symmetry.space_group_name_H-M   'P 1'
#
loop_
_entity.id
_entity.type
_entity.pdbx_description
1 polymer ?
#
loop_
_entity_poly.entity_id
_entity_poly.type
_entity_poly.pdbx_seq_one_letter_code
_entity_poly.pdbx_strand_id
1 'polypeptide(L)'
;DYFDMEIIRDPTDIFSLKKRYKENPPKIWVYTSGSKSKINTIKDSAIKLFKAIEDKKTINFDRFIYSLGIRHLGSSTASLLASHCISLKKLISIFSSKNPEEIDEIRSLDGIGDKVVNALIDFFQNKETRSLVNNLLEVGVEVQDFQKIETDSMLSEKRIVITGTLESMSRAEAKVRIESLGGKVVSSISKNTNYLITGGKPTNSKIEKANSLGIE
;
A
#
# COMPACT_ATOMS: atom_id res chain seq x y z
N ASP A 1 26.04 -3.57 6.96
CA ASP A 1 24.87 -3.67 6.05
C ASP A 1 25.13 -2.84 4.76
N TYR A 2 24.14 -2.66 3.90
CA TYR A 2 24.32 -1.92 2.63
C TYR A 2 24.54 -0.42 2.84
N PHE A 3 24.04 0.15 3.93
CA PHE A 3 24.32 1.53 4.32
C PHE A 3 25.77 1.69 4.76
N ASP A 4 26.27 0.81 5.62
CA ASP A 4 27.66 0.84 6.10
C ASP A 4 28.67 0.68 4.94
N MET A 5 28.29 -0.05 3.90
CA MET A 5 29.08 -0.22 2.68
C MET A 5 28.90 0.90 1.65
N GLU A 6 28.13 1.93 1.97
CA GLU A 6 27.77 3.04 1.08
C GLU A 6 27.12 2.61 -0.26
N ILE A 7 26.55 1.41 -0.30
CA ILE A 7 25.84 0.87 -1.48
C ILE A 7 24.49 1.55 -1.64
N ILE A 8 23.83 1.85 -0.52
CA ILE A 8 22.55 2.55 -0.44
C ILE A 8 22.74 3.76 0.46
N ARG A 9 22.33 4.95 0.03
CA ARG A 9 22.33 6.20 0.81
C ARG A 9 20.94 6.71 1.07
N ASP A 10 20.03 6.48 0.14
CA ASP A 10 18.63 6.82 0.24
C ASP A 10 17.72 5.74 -0.38
N PRO A 11 16.39 5.77 -0.16
CA PRO A 11 15.47 4.76 -0.69
C PRO A 11 15.49 4.60 -2.22
N THR A 12 15.83 5.65 -2.97
CA THR A 12 15.83 5.60 -4.44
C THR A 12 16.99 4.76 -4.98
N ASP A 13 18.07 4.68 -4.22
CA ASP A 13 19.24 3.86 -4.56
C ASP A 13 18.87 2.39 -4.73
N ILE A 14 17.89 1.88 -3.98
CA ILE A 14 17.43 0.49 -4.05
C ILE A 14 17.02 0.14 -5.48
N PHE A 15 16.26 1.01 -6.13
CA PHE A 15 15.73 0.79 -7.48
C PHE A 15 16.78 0.98 -8.59
N SER A 16 17.90 1.62 -8.28
CA SER A 16 19.01 1.84 -9.20
C SER A 16 20.15 0.81 -9.08
N LEU A 17 20.14 -0.05 -8.04
CA LEU A 17 21.24 -0.97 -7.71
C LEU A 17 21.69 -1.82 -8.90
N LYS A 18 20.77 -2.47 -9.61
CA LYS A 18 21.08 -3.32 -10.76
C LYS A 18 21.82 -2.55 -11.86
N LYS A 19 21.37 -1.32 -12.15
CA LYS A 19 21.98 -0.46 -13.18
C LYS A 19 23.34 0.04 -12.74
N ARG A 20 23.45 0.54 -11.49
CA ARG A 20 24.67 1.13 -10.92
C ARG A 20 25.84 0.14 -10.86
N TYR A 21 25.56 -1.11 -10.53
CA TYR A 21 26.57 -2.14 -10.33
C TYR A 21 26.61 -3.21 -11.43
N LYS A 22 26.08 -2.91 -12.61
CA LYS A 22 26.07 -3.85 -13.74
C LYS A 22 27.47 -4.26 -14.17
N GLU A 23 28.39 -3.30 -14.24
CA GLU A 23 29.76 -3.52 -14.73
C GLU A 23 30.76 -3.84 -13.61
N ASN A 24 30.53 -3.28 -12.41
CA ASN A 24 31.41 -3.48 -11.26
C ASN A 24 30.60 -3.82 -10.00
N PRO A 25 30.11 -5.07 -9.89
CA PRO A 25 29.30 -5.49 -8.75
C PRO A 25 30.13 -5.56 -7.46
N PRO A 26 29.58 -5.14 -6.30
CA PRO A 26 30.22 -5.31 -5.00
C PRO A 26 30.59 -6.77 -4.74
N LYS A 27 31.72 -7.01 -4.05
CA LYS A 27 32.20 -8.36 -3.71
C LYS A 27 31.14 -9.21 -2.98
N ILE A 28 30.23 -8.61 -2.22
CA ILE A 28 29.13 -9.29 -1.54
C ILE A 28 28.17 -9.97 -2.51
N TRP A 29 28.06 -9.50 -3.75
CA TRP A 29 27.15 -10.03 -4.77
C TRP A 29 27.79 -10.99 -5.76
N VAL A 30 29.10 -11.22 -5.67
CA VAL A 30 29.82 -12.15 -6.54
C VAL A 30 30.38 -13.33 -5.74
N TYR A 31 30.57 -14.46 -6.42
CA TYR A 31 31.25 -15.60 -5.84
C TYR A 31 32.75 -15.35 -5.80
N THR A 32 33.33 -15.35 -4.60
CA THR A 32 34.76 -15.18 -4.36
C THR A 32 35.52 -16.50 -4.13
N SER A 33 34.77 -17.60 -3.96
CA SER A 33 35.28 -18.97 -3.75
C SER A 33 34.33 -19.98 -4.38
N GLY A 34 34.83 -21.18 -4.65
CA GLY A 34 34.05 -22.27 -5.25
C GLY A 34 34.69 -22.81 -6.53
N SER A 35 33.89 -23.42 -7.42
CA SER A 35 34.41 -23.90 -8.71
C SER A 35 34.92 -22.75 -9.60
N LYS A 36 35.95 -22.99 -10.38
CA LYS A 36 36.52 -21.97 -11.30
C LYS A 36 35.49 -21.31 -12.22
N SER A 37 34.43 -22.04 -12.60
CA SER A 37 33.36 -21.55 -13.44
C SER A 37 32.39 -20.58 -12.72
N LYS A 38 32.37 -20.55 -11.39
CA LYS A 38 31.48 -19.67 -10.60
C LYS A 38 32.20 -18.43 -10.04
N ILE A 39 33.53 -18.45 -9.93
CA ILE A 39 34.28 -17.31 -9.40
C ILE A 39 34.04 -16.08 -10.29
N ASN A 40 33.79 -14.93 -9.67
CA ASN A 40 33.44 -13.65 -10.30
C ASN A 40 32.06 -13.60 -11.00
N THR A 41 31.25 -14.64 -10.89
CA THR A 41 29.85 -14.55 -11.35
C THR A 41 28.94 -13.99 -10.25
N ILE A 42 27.81 -13.41 -10.64
CA ILE A 42 26.82 -12.84 -9.70
C ILE A 42 26.15 -13.99 -8.95
N LYS A 43 26.03 -13.86 -7.63
CA LYS A 43 25.35 -14.82 -6.77
C LYS A 43 23.85 -14.92 -7.08
N ASP A 44 23.29 -16.11 -6.99
CA ASP A 44 21.86 -16.36 -7.16
C ASP A 44 21.01 -15.50 -6.22
N SER A 45 21.49 -15.23 -5.00
CA SER A 45 20.84 -14.34 -4.05
C SER A 45 20.72 -12.89 -4.55
N ALA A 46 21.76 -12.39 -5.22
CA ALA A 46 21.75 -11.05 -5.81
C ALA A 46 20.81 -10.98 -7.02
N ILE A 47 20.79 -12.03 -7.85
CA ILE A 47 19.86 -12.13 -8.98
C ILE A 47 18.40 -12.13 -8.48
N LYS A 48 18.10 -12.90 -7.43
CA LYS A 48 16.77 -12.92 -6.81
C LYS A 48 16.41 -11.57 -6.20
N LEU A 49 17.36 -10.89 -5.55
CA LEU A 49 17.15 -9.54 -5.01
C LEU A 49 16.80 -8.54 -6.12
N PHE A 50 17.58 -8.51 -7.21
CA PHE A 50 17.30 -7.60 -8.32
C PHE A 50 15.95 -7.87 -8.99
N LYS A 51 15.57 -9.15 -9.11
CA LYS A 51 14.24 -9.51 -9.60
C LYS A 51 13.15 -9.01 -8.67
N ALA A 52 13.29 -9.24 -7.36
CA ALA A 52 12.31 -8.79 -6.38
C ALA A 52 12.15 -7.26 -6.34
N ILE A 53 13.24 -6.50 -6.54
CA ILE A 53 13.21 -5.04 -6.67
C ILE A 53 12.46 -4.64 -7.94
N GLU A 54 12.75 -5.27 -9.07
CA GLU A 54 12.09 -4.97 -10.35
C GLU A 54 10.57 -5.24 -10.28
N ASP A 55 10.20 -6.39 -9.71
CA ASP A 55 8.78 -6.78 -9.51
C ASP A 55 8.01 -5.80 -8.60
N LYS A 56 8.72 -4.98 -7.79
CA LYS A 56 8.15 -3.99 -6.88
C LYS A 56 8.16 -2.55 -7.40
N LYS A 57 8.68 -2.33 -8.59
CA LYS A 57 8.63 -1.00 -9.21
C LYS A 57 7.22 -0.57 -9.55
N THR A 58 6.35 -1.50 -9.94
CA THR A 58 4.93 -1.22 -10.17
C THR A 58 4.17 -1.34 -8.85
N ILE A 59 3.49 -0.28 -8.44
CA ILE A 59 2.78 -0.20 -7.17
C ILE A 59 1.44 0.52 -7.34
N ASN A 60 0.40 0.04 -6.67
CA ASN A 60 -0.89 0.71 -6.64
C ASN A 60 -0.81 2.02 -5.86
N PHE A 61 -1.56 3.03 -6.28
CA PHE A 61 -1.53 4.38 -5.74
C PHE A 61 -1.79 4.45 -4.24
N ASP A 62 -2.76 3.73 -3.73
CA ASP A 62 -3.05 3.66 -2.29
C ASP A 62 -1.87 3.12 -1.46
N ARG A 63 -1.22 2.08 -1.98
CA ARG A 63 -0.03 1.50 -1.35
C ARG A 63 1.18 2.41 -1.44
N PHE A 64 1.32 3.13 -2.56
CA PHE A 64 2.38 4.12 -2.70
C PHE A 64 2.23 5.23 -1.67
N ILE A 65 1.03 5.84 -1.54
CA ILE A 65 0.77 6.87 -0.52
C ILE A 65 1.10 6.36 0.88
N TYR A 66 0.64 5.14 1.22
CA TYR A 66 0.93 4.54 2.52
C TYR A 66 2.43 4.35 2.76
N SER A 67 3.19 3.92 1.74
CA SER A 67 4.63 3.66 1.83
C SER A 67 5.47 4.93 2.02
N LEU A 68 4.94 6.11 1.72
CA LEU A 68 5.61 7.40 1.96
C LEU A 68 5.77 7.74 3.45
N GLY A 69 5.12 7.00 4.35
CA GLY A 69 5.25 7.17 5.79
C GLY A 69 4.73 8.52 6.31
N ILE A 70 3.77 9.14 5.62
CA ILE A 70 3.18 10.42 6.03
C ILE A 70 2.52 10.27 7.39
N ARG A 71 2.82 11.18 8.30
CA ARG A 71 2.33 11.12 9.69
C ARG A 71 0.80 11.08 9.72
N HIS A 72 0.22 10.28 10.63
CA HIS A 72 -1.23 10.08 10.79
C HIS A 72 -1.96 9.43 9.61
N LEU A 73 -1.26 9.03 8.57
CA LEU A 73 -1.83 8.44 7.38
C LEU A 73 -1.67 6.91 7.42
N GLY A 74 -2.72 6.23 7.85
CA GLY A 74 -2.79 4.76 7.84
C GLY A 74 -3.22 4.19 6.49
N SER A 75 -3.20 2.87 6.35
CA SER A 75 -3.59 2.19 5.10
C SER A 75 -5.02 2.51 4.66
N SER A 76 -5.97 2.58 5.59
CA SER A 76 -7.37 2.94 5.28
C SER A 76 -7.51 4.38 4.77
N THR A 77 -6.79 5.32 5.38
CA THR A 77 -6.78 6.73 4.96
C THR A 77 -6.08 6.90 3.62
N ALA A 78 -5.00 6.15 3.36
CA ALA A 78 -4.32 6.13 2.07
C ALA A 78 -5.24 5.63 0.94
N SER A 79 -6.02 4.57 1.22
CA SER A 79 -6.99 4.03 0.26
C SER A 79 -8.14 5.01 -0.01
N LEU A 80 -8.61 5.71 1.03
CA LEU A 80 -9.64 6.76 0.89
C LEU A 80 -9.14 7.93 0.06
N LEU A 81 -7.91 8.42 0.31
CA LEU A 81 -7.26 9.45 -0.50
C LEU A 81 -7.08 9.01 -1.95
N ALA A 82 -6.63 7.78 -2.17
CA ALA A 82 -6.43 7.24 -3.50
C ALA A 82 -7.75 7.15 -4.28
N SER A 83 -8.85 6.76 -3.63
CA SER A 83 -10.17 6.71 -4.26
C SER A 83 -10.74 8.09 -4.61
N HIS A 84 -10.37 9.12 -3.86
CA HIS A 84 -10.80 10.50 -4.13
C HIS A 84 -9.93 11.16 -5.22
N CYS A 85 -8.61 11.07 -5.07
CA CYS A 85 -7.66 11.73 -5.98
C CYS A 85 -7.45 10.97 -7.29
N ILE A 86 -7.71 9.66 -7.33
CA ILE A 86 -7.53 8.73 -8.45
C ILE A 86 -6.08 8.55 -8.87
N SER A 87 -5.28 9.62 -8.94
CA SER A 87 -3.88 9.57 -9.40
C SER A 87 -2.92 10.32 -8.48
N LEU A 88 -1.65 9.87 -8.48
CA LEU A 88 -0.58 10.57 -7.79
C LEU A 88 -0.41 12.01 -8.29
N LYS A 89 -0.56 12.22 -9.59
CA LYS A 89 -0.46 13.55 -10.20
C LYS A 89 -1.50 14.52 -9.65
N LYS A 90 -2.74 14.06 -9.47
CA LYS A 90 -3.82 14.88 -8.90
C LYS A 90 -3.54 15.18 -7.42
N LEU A 91 -3.11 14.19 -6.64
CA LEU A 91 -2.73 14.39 -5.24
C LEU A 91 -1.63 15.44 -5.08
N ILE A 92 -0.54 15.32 -5.85
CA ILE A 92 0.56 16.29 -5.86
C ILE A 92 0.04 17.68 -6.25
N SER A 93 -0.80 17.78 -7.27
CA SER A 93 -1.38 19.05 -7.72
C SER A 93 -2.13 19.76 -6.60
N ILE A 94 -3.04 19.06 -5.91
CA ILE A 94 -3.86 19.62 -4.82
C ILE A 94 -2.98 20.24 -3.72
N PHE A 95 -2.01 19.48 -3.21
CA PHE A 95 -1.19 19.93 -2.07
C PHE A 95 -0.03 20.86 -2.47
N SER A 96 0.39 20.87 -3.75
CA SER A 96 1.40 21.80 -4.25
C SER A 96 0.81 23.16 -4.60
N SER A 97 -0.39 23.19 -5.20
CA SER A 97 -1.06 24.44 -5.60
C SER A 97 -1.68 25.20 -4.43
N LYS A 98 -1.88 24.54 -3.28
CA LYS A 98 -2.57 25.08 -2.10
C LYS A 98 -3.98 25.59 -2.42
N ASN A 99 -4.68 24.93 -3.34
CA ASN A 99 -6.06 25.29 -3.63
C ASN A 99 -6.94 25.00 -2.40
N PRO A 100 -7.51 26.01 -1.72
CA PRO A 100 -8.26 25.80 -0.49
C PRO A 100 -9.49 24.93 -0.70
N GLU A 101 -10.19 25.08 -1.83
CA GLU A 101 -11.41 24.34 -2.14
C GLU A 101 -11.13 22.83 -2.24
N GLU A 102 -10.11 22.44 -3.01
CA GLU A 102 -9.72 21.02 -3.15
C GLU A 102 -9.18 20.43 -1.83
N ILE A 103 -8.51 21.23 -1.01
CA ILE A 103 -8.04 20.79 0.31
C ILE A 103 -9.22 20.60 1.26
N ASP A 104 -10.23 21.48 1.23
CA ASP A 104 -11.43 21.40 2.06
C ASP A 104 -12.32 20.23 1.62
N GLU A 105 -12.38 19.89 0.33
CA GLU A 105 -13.01 18.66 -0.13
C GLU A 105 -12.38 17.42 0.50
N ILE A 106 -11.05 17.33 0.51
CA ILE A 106 -10.34 16.21 1.16
C ILE A 106 -10.61 16.21 2.66
N ARG A 107 -10.62 17.38 3.32
CA ARG A 107 -10.91 17.51 4.75
C ARG A 107 -12.32 17.05 5.12
N SER A 108 -13.27 17.18 4.20
CA SER A 108 -14.66 16.77 4.40
C SER A 108 -14.87 15.25 4.31
N LEU A 109 -13.88 14.49 3.83
CA LEU A 109 -13.99 13.04 3.73
C LEU A 109 -14.02 12.39 5.11
N ASP A 110 -15.03 11.53 5.34
CA ASP A 110 -15.14 10.79 6.61
C ASP A 110 -13.91 9.91 6.85
N GLY A 111 -13.21 10.16 7.95
CA GLY A 111 -11.94 9.51 8.28
C GLY A 111 -10.68 10.32 7.91
N ILE A 112 -10.81 11.52 7.34
CA ILE A 112 -9.70 12.46 7.11
C ILE A 112 -9.92 13.72 7.92
N GLY A 113 -9.17 13.87 9.00
CA GLY A 113 -9.21 15.06 9.84
C GLY A 113 -8.05 16.03 9.57
N ASP A 114 -8.08 17.19 10.25
CA ASP A 114 -7.07 18.24 10.13
C ASP A 114 -5.64 17.76 10.29
N LYS A 115 -5.39 16.79 11.19
CA LYS A 115 -4.04 16.24 11.42
C LYS A 115 -3.47 15.56 10.17
N VAL A 116 -4.30 14.84 9.42
CA VAL A 116 -3.89 14.19 8.17
C VAL A 116 -3.67 15.22 7.08
N VAL A 117 -4.61 16.16 6.93
CA VAL A 117 -4.51 17.23 5.92
C VAL A 117 -3.26 18.07 6.12
N ASN A 118 -2.99 18.49 7.35
CA ASN A 118 -1.79 19.27 7.67
C ASN A 118 -0.50 18.47 7.39
N ALA A 119 -0.47 17.17 7.73
CA ALA A 119 0.67 16.31 7.44
C ALA A 119 0.90 16.13 5.93
N LEU A 120 -0.17 16.08 5.13
CA LEU A 120 -0.07 16.04 3.66
C LEU A 120 0.45 17.38 3.10
N ILE A 121 -0.04 18.51 3.62
CA ILE A 121 0.46 19.84 3.25
C ILE A 121 1.95 19.93 3.55
N ASP A 122 2.37 19.60 4.77
CA ASP A 122 3.77 19.63 5.19
C ASP A 122 4.64 18.74 4.29
N PHE A 123 4.18 17.53 4.01
CA PHE A 123 4.90 16.56 3.17
C PHE A 123 5.11 17.06 1.75
N PHE A 124 4.04 17.51 1.07
CA PHE A 124 4.12 17.93 -0.33
C PHE A 124 4.66 19.34 -0.52
N GLN A 125 4.77 20.15 0.54
CA GLN A 125 5.42 21.47 0.50
C GLN A 125 6.91 21.40 0.85
N ASN A 126 7.34 20.40 1.59
CA ASN A 126 8.75 20.18 1.88
C ASN A 126 9.51 19.79 0.61
N LYS A 127 10.64 20.49 0.35
CA LYS A 127 11.45 20.28 -0.84
C LYS A 127 12.08 18.89 -0.88
N GLU A 128 12.51 18.37 0.27
CA GLU A 128 13.20 17.08 0.35
C GLU A 128 12.25 15.91 0.05
N THR A 129 11.03 15.93 0.66
CA THR A 129 10.04 14.87 0.42
C THR A 129 9.47 14.91 -1.00
N ARG A 130 9.30 16.11 -1.58
CA ARG A 130 8.96 16.22 -3.02
C ARG A 130 10.05 15.66 -3.92
N SER A 131 11.32 15.99 -3.61
CA SER A 131 12.45 15.42 -4.36
C SER A 131 12.50 13.92 -4.24
N LEU A 132 12.25 13.35 -3.06
CA LEU A 132 12.16 11.90 -2.86
C LEU A 132 11.11 11.27 -3.78
N VAL A 133 9.89 11.82 -3.83
CA VAL A 133 8.82 11.32 -4.71
C VAL A 133 9.23 11.38 -6.18
N ASN A 134 9.79 12.52 -6.62
CA ASN A 134 10.25 12.67 -8.01
C ASN A 134 11.37 11.68 -8.34
N ASN A 135 12.36 11.53 -7.46
CA ASN A 135 13.48 10.61 -7.66
C ASN A 135 12.99 9.15 -7.75
N LEU A 136 11.98 8.75 -6.94
CA LEU A 136 11.38 7.42 -7.05
C LEU A 136 10.76 7.18 -8.43
N LEU A 137 10.05 8.18 -8.98
CA LEU A 137 9.49 8.08 -10.33
C LEU A 137 10.60 8.02 -11.41
N GLU A 138 11.66 8.84 -11.27
CA GLU A 138 12.79 8.86 -12.19
C GLU A 138 13.59 7.55 -12.22
N VAL A 139 13.70 6.85 -11.09
CA VAL A 139 14.35 5.51 -11.06
C VAL A 139 13.45 4.39 -11.54
N GLY A 140 12.26 4.72 -12.04
CA GLY A 140 11.34 3.81 -12.72
C GLY A 140 10.30 3.16 -11.81
N VAL A 141 9.95 3.79 -10.68
CA VAL A 141 8.77 3.39 -9.91
C VAL A 141 7.52 3.88 -10.65
N GLU A 142 6.65 2.97 -11.01
CA GLU A 142 5.40 3.22 -11.72
C GLU A 142 4.22 3.12 -10.75
N VAL A 143 3.60 4.27 -10.46
CA VAL A 143 2.43 4.33 -9.60
C VAL A 143 1.19 4.20 -10.47
N GLN A 144 0.49 3.08 -10.30
CA GLN A 144 -0.76 2.82 -11.02
C GLN A 144 -1.90 3.62 -10.40
N ASP A 145 -2.64 4.32 -11.23
CA ASP A 145 -3.82 5.07 -10.81
C ASP A 145 -4.82 4.18 -10.07
N PHE A 146 -5.53 4.77 -9.13
CA PHE A 146 -6.55 4.06 -8.39
C PHE A 146 -7.67 3.67 -9.34
N GLN A 147 -7.75 2.39 -9.63
CA GLN A 147 -8.90 1.86 -10.33
C GLN A 147 -10.03 1.71 -9.31
N LYS A 148 -10.98 2.65 -9.36
CA LYS A 148 -12.29 2.37 -8.78
C LYS A 148 -12.83 1.18 -9.56
N ILE A 149 -12.67 0.00 -8.99
CA ILE A 149 -13.34 -1.16 -9.54
C ILE A 149 -14.82 -0.80 -9.41
N GLU A 150 -15.44 -0.35 -10.49
CA GLU A 150 -16.89 -0.41 -10.63
C GLU A 150 -17.22 -1.89 -10.69
N THR A 151 -17.06 -2.53 -9.57
CA THR A 151 -17.55 -3.86 -9.41
C THR A 151 -19.05 -3.73 -9.26
N ASP A 152 -19.74 -4.18 -10.29
CA ASP A 152 -21.07 -4.77 -10.16
C ASP A 152 -20.92 -6.06 -9.31
N SER A 153 -20.14 -5.91 -8.25
CA SER A 153 -19.80 -6.98 -7.32
C SER A 153 -20.98 -7.11 -6.37
N MET A 154 -21.37 -8.34 -6.13
CA MET A 154 -22.38 -8.67 -5.11
C MET A 154 -22.06 -8.07 -3.74
N LEU A 155 -20.80 -7.67 -3.49
CA LEU A 155 -20.34 -7.06 -2.24
C LEU A 155 -20.32 -5.53 -2.26
N SER A 156 -20.61 -4.87 -3.41
CA SER A 156 -20.62 -3.42 -3.49
C SER A 156 -21.57 -2.82 -2.44
N GLU A 157 -21.07 -1.86 -1.64
CA GLU A 157 -21.77 -1.19 -0.54
C GLU A 157 -22.25 -2.12 0.59
N LYS A 158 -21.99 -3.42 0.53
CA LYS A 158 -22.40 -4.37 1.57
C LYS A 158 -21.54 -4.24 2.82
N ARG A 159 -22.17 -4.24 3.98
CA ARG A 159 -21.53 -4.28 5.30
C ARG A 159 -21.39 -5.71 5.77
N ILE A 160 -20.17 -6.13 6.03
CA ILE A 160 -19.81 -7.53 6.31
C ILE A 160 -19.13 -7.61 7.67
N VAL A 161 -19.56 -8.54 8.50
CA VAL A 161 -18.90 -8.87 9.77
C VAL A 161 -18.18 -10.19 9.60
N ILE A 162 -16.94 -10.29 10.11
CA ILE A 162 -16.18 -11.53 10.15
C ILE A 162 -16.06 -11.99 11.60
N THR A 163 -16.37 -13.26 11.86
CA THR A 163 -16.21 -13.88 13.17
C THR A 163 -15.57 -15.26 13.08
N GLY A 164 -14.76 -15.62 14.08
CA GLY A 164 -13.98 -16.87 14.08
C GLY A 164 -12.69 -16.78 13.28
N THR A 165 -12.01 -17.92 13.14
CA THR A 165 -10.74 -18.08 12.42
C THR A 165 -11.02 -18.58 11.00
N LEU A 166 -10.65 -17.81 9.99
CA LEU A 166 -10.80 -18.25 8.60
C LEU A 166 -9.71 -19.29 8.26
N GLU A 167 -10.09 -20.33 7.53
CA GLU A 167 -9.18 -21.45 7.19
C GLU A 167 -8.26 -21.11 6.02
N SER A 168 -8.75 -20.34 5.03
CA SER A 168 -8.05 -20.10 3.77
C SER A 168 -7.22 -18.82 3.75
N MET A 169 -7.44 -17.89 4.69
CA MET A 169 -6.74 -16.60 4.72
C MET A 169 -6.83 -15.94 6.11
N SER A 170 -5.93 -15.01 6.40
CA SER A 170 -6.03 -14.20 7.61
C SER A 170 -7.21 -13.22 7.56
N ARG A 171 -7.66 -12.74 8.74
CA ARG A 171 -8.72 -11.73 8.82
C ARG A 171 -8.35 -10.43 8.10
N ALA A 172 -7.06 -10.05 8.12
CA ALA A 172 -6.56 -8.87 7.44
C ALA A 172 -6.64 -9.03 5.93
N GLU A 173 -6.26 -10.20 5.39
CA GLU A 173 -6.37 -10.51 3.96
C GLU A 173 -7.83 -10.56 3.51
N ALA A 174 -8.72 -11.18 4.30
CA ALA A 174 -10.16 -11.20 4.01
C ALA A 174 -10.75 -9.78 3.97
N LYS A 175 -10.35 -8.93 4.93
CA LYS A 175 -10.77 -7.52 4.94
C LYS A 175 -10.34 -6.81 3.66
N VAL A 176 -9.06 -6.90 3.28
CA VAL A 176 -8.53 -6.27 2.05
C VAL A 176 -9.29 -6.78 0.82
N ARG A 177 -9.57 -8.08 0.75
CA ARG A 177 -10.27 -8.69 -0.38
C ARG A 177 -11.74 -8.24 -0.47
N ILE A 178 -12.45 -8.15 0.65
CA ILE A 178 -13.82 -7.64 0.70
C ILE A 178 -13.85 -6.16 0.30
N GLU A 179 -12.95 -5.35 0.84
CA GLU A 179 -12.86 -3.92 0.53
C GLU A 179 -12.47 -3.67 -0.94
N SER A 180 -11.62 -4.51 -1.53
CA SER A 180 -11.31 -4.44 -2.96
C SER A 180 -12.50 -4.78 -3.87
N LEU A 181 -13.49 -5.50 -3.35
CA LEU A 181 -14.75 -5.82 -4.03
C LEU A 181 -15.88 -4.81 -3.70
N GLY A 182 -15.54 -3.66 -3.11
CA GLY A 182 -16.51 -2.61 -2.78
C GLY A 182 -17.30 -2.85 -1.50
N GLY A 183 -17.05 -3.93 -0.76
CA GLY A 183 -17.66 -4.21 0.52
C GLY A 183 -16.99 -3.46 1.68
N LYS A 184 -17.68 -3.30 2.81
CA LYS A 184 -17.16 -2.67 4.03
C LYS A 184 -17.14 -3.66 5.19
N VAL A 185 -15.96 -3.95 5.73
CA VAL A 185 -15.85 -4.82 6.91
C VAL A 185 -16.05 -4.00 8.18
N VAL A 186 -17.04 -4.41 8.98
CA VAL A 186 -17.40 -3.77 10.25
C VAL A 186 -17.18 -4.73 11.43
N SER A 187 -16.95 -4.18 12.62
CA SER A 187 -16.60 -4.97 13.81
C SER A 187 -17.80 -5.57 14.53
N SER A 188 -18.98 -4.94 14.41
CA SER A 188 -20.19 -5.30 15.14
C SER A 188 -21.40 -5.47 14.21
N ILE A 189 -22.29 -6.38 14.59
CA ILE A 189 -23.56 -6.63 13.88
C ILE A 189 -24.59 -5.56 14.23
N SER A 190 -25.22 -5.01 13.21
CA SER A 190 -26.33 -4.04 13.30
C SER A 190 -27.37 -4.33 12.23
N LYS A 191 -28.52 -3.62 12.26
CA LYS A 191 -29.58 -3.73 11.23
C LYS A 191 -29.06 -3.42 9.80
N ASN A 192 -27.93 -2.71 9.69
CA ASN A 192 -27.32 -2.36 8.42
C ASN A 192 -26.22 -3.36 7.98
N THR A 193 -26.05 -4.47 8.67
CA THR A 193 -25.15 -5.55 8.29
C THR A 193 -25.83 -6.43 7.26
N ASN A 194 -25.16 -6.74 6.16
CA ASN A 194 -25.70 -7.55 5.08
C ASN A 194 -25.28 -9.03 5.19
N TYR A 195 -24.02 -9.27 5.58
CA TYR A 195 -23.46 -10.63 5.65
C TYR A 195 -22.66 -10.86 6.92
N LEU A 196 -22.71 -12.09 7.43
CA LEU A 196 -21.86 -12.57 8.50
C LEU A 196 -20.99 -13.72 7.98
N ILE A 197 -19.68 -13.48 7.82
CA ILE A 197 -18.71 -14.54 7.48
C ILE A 197 -18.26 -15.22 8.76
N THR A 198 -18.50 -16.53 8.85
CA THR A 198 -18.12 -17.36 9.99
C THR A 198 -16.94 -18.27 9.64
N GLY A 199 -15.91 -18.27 10.47
CA GLY A 199 -14.80 -19.22 10.44
C GLY A 199 -14.85 -20.22 11.60
N GLY A 200 -13.78 -20.93 11.85
CA GLY A 200 -13.66 -21.87 12.98
C GLY A 200 -13.80 -21.13 14.31
N LYS A 201 -14.55 -21.73 15.26
CA LYS A 201 -14.82 -21.17 16.58
C LYS A 201 -15.39 -19.75 16.55
N PRO A 202 -16.52 -19.52 15.87
CA PRO A 202 -17.13 -18.21 15.81
C PRO A 202 -17.72 -17.80 17.18
N THR A 203 -17.90 -16.49 17.38
CA THR A 203 -18.50 -15.96 18.61
C THR A 203 -20.01 -16.15 18.58
N ASN A 204 -20.57 -16.96 19.49
CA ASN A 204 -21.99 -17.31 19.53
C ASN A 204 -22.89 -16.06 19.58
N SER A 205 -22.55 -15.06 20.38
CA SER A 205 -23.34 -13.81 20.47
C SER A 205 -23.48 -13.07 19.14
N LYS A 206 -22.50 -13.20 18.24
CA LYS A 206 -22.60 -12.62 16.88
C LYS A 206 -23.53 -13.46 16.01
N ILE A 207 -23.45 -14.79 16.09
CA ILE A 207 -24.35 -15.69 15.35
C ILE A 207 -25.81 -15.46 15.77
N GLU A 208 -26.08 -15.45 17.06
CA GLU A 208 -27.43 -15.22 17.62
C GLU A 208 -27.99 -13.88 17.18
N LYS A 209 -27.17 -12.83 17.23
CA LYS A 209 -27.57 -11.49 16.79
C LYS A 209 -27.82 -11.40 15.29
N ALA A 210 -27.00 -12.09 14.47
CA ALA A 210 -27.23 -12.16 13.03
C ALA A 210 -28.57 -12.85 12.72
N ASN A 211 -28.80 -14.02 13.34
CA ASN A 211 -30.03 -14.78 13.19
C ASN A 211 -31.25 -13.95 13.60
N SER A 212 -31.19 -13.23 14.73
CA SER A 212 -32.27 -12.37 15.21
C SER A 212 -32.62 -11.19 14.29
N LEU A 213 -31.64 -10.76 13.46
CA LEU A 213 -31.80 -9.68 12.50
C LEU A 213 -32.00 -10.16 11.05
N GLY A 214 -32.08 -11.48 10.82
CA GLY A 214 -32.25 -12.07 9.50
C GLY A 214 -31.05 -11.81 8.56
N ILE A 215 -29.81 -11.71 9.12
CA ILE A 215 -28.60 -11.47 8.37
C ILE A 215 -28.06 -12.80 7.84
N GLU A 216 -27.73 -12.83 6.57
CA GLU A 216 -27.20 -14.00 5.87
C GLU A 216 -25.71 -14.26 6.19
#